data_cc585020cdc6e7ce8ed4bf9800b1dc73
#
_entry.id   cc585020cdc6e7ce8ed4bf9800b1dc73
#
_cell.length_a   1.000
_cell.length_b   1.000
_cell.length_c   1.000
_cell.angle_alpha   90.00
_cell.angle_beta   90.00
_cell.angle_gamma   90.00
#
_symmetry.space_group_name_H-M   'P 1'
#
loop_
_entity.id
_entity.type
_entity.pdbx_description
1 polymer ?
#
loop_
_entity_poly.entity_id
_entity_poly.type
_entity_poly.pdbx_seq_one_letter_code
_entity_poly.pdbx_strand_id
1 'polypeptide(L)'
;MAGVLALAGGNEWQSKCTFDRGLLEASGGKEVVVLPTAAAYEHPQRAVEQAQQWFESLGGRARGLDVLRRQDAEDESSAAVIRAARFIYLSGGSPMHLRSVLKDSAVWDALVEAWNGGAVLAGASAGAMVLCDPMVDPRGGAFTLGLGLVEQVALIPHHEEWDEDQARRTIELAPKGLPIVGIDTQTALIRNPDGTWRTEGAGRVVVFVDGKEADLKVLP
;
A
#
# COMPACT_ATOMS: atom_id res chain seq x y z
N MET A 1 15.86 6.65 -10.47
CA MET A 1 15.68 5.44 -9.62
C MET A 1 14.31 5.54 -8.97
N ALA A 2 13.60 4.44 -8.89
CA ALA A 2 12.31 4.42 -8.18
C ALA A 2 12.49 4.87 -6.72
N GLY A 3 11.45 5.49 -6.18
CA GLY A 3 11.43 5.93 -4.79
C GLY A 3 11.25 4.77 -3.80
N VAL A 4 11.18 5.11 -2.52
CA VAL A 4 10.82 4.14 -1.47
C VAL A 4 9.38 3.69 -1.67
N LEU A 5 9.12 2.38 -1.53
CA LEU A 5 7.78 1.81 -1.50
C LEU A 5 7.53 1.19 -0.13
N ALA A 6 6.41 1.52 0.51
CA ALA A 6 5.99 0.92 1.77
C ALA A 6 4.65 0.21 1.60
N LEU A 7 4.61 -1.07 1.96
CA LEU A 7 3.40 -1.90 2.00
C LEU A 7 3.05 -2.14 3.48
N ALA A 8 2.03 -1.48 3.99
CA ALA A 8 1.64 -1.56 5.39
C ALA A 8 0.44 -2.50 5.61
N GLY A 9 0.47 -3.25 6.70
CA GLY A 9 -0.55 -4.25 7.02
C GLY A 9 -1.90 -3.68 7.45
N GLY A 10 -1.99 -2.38 7.73
CA GLY A 10 -3.23 -1.72 8.14
C GLY A 10 -3.13 -1.07 9.52
N ASN A 11 -4.27 -0.54 10.00
CA ASN A 11 -4.31 0.31 11.19
C ASN A 11 -3.27 1.44 11.11
N GLU A 12 -3.21 2.06 9.94
CA GLU A 12 -2.30 3.15 9.62
C GLU A 12 -2.53 4.38 10.49
N TRP A 13 -1.51 5.22 10.53
CA TRP A 13 -1.52 6.53 11.20
C TRP A 13 -1.82 6.46 12.70
N GLN A 14 -1.19 5.49 13.36
CA GLN A 14 -1.24 5.28 14.79
C GLN A 14 0.17 5.26 15.39
N SER A 15 0.27 5.35 16.72
CA SER A 15 1.53 5.55 17.43
C SER A 15 2.62 4.51 17.17
N LYS A 16 2.24 3.30 16.74
CA LYS A 16 3.17 2.23 16.43
C LYS A 16 3.59 2.18 14.95
N CYS A 17 3.01 3.03 14.07
CA CYS A 17 3.45 3.20 12.69
C CYS A 17 4.74 4.02 12.63
N THR A 18 5.81 3.50 13.22
CA THR A 18 7.10 4.21 13.37
C THR A 18 7.77 4.49 12.03
N PHE A 19 7.48 3.70 11.02
CA PHE A 19 7.99 3.81 9.65
C PHE A 19 7.58 5.12 8.95
N ASP A 20 6.44 5.71 9.28
CA ASP A 20 5.92 6.90 8.60
C ASP A 20 6.86 8.13 8.74
N ARG A 21 7.55 8.25 9.87
CA ARG A 21 8.57 9.28 10.04
C ARG A 21 9.73 9.12 9.05
N GLY A 22 10.26 7.91 8.92
CA GLY A 22 11.32 7.61 7.98
C GLY A 22 10.87 7.80 6.52
N LEU A 23 9.63 7.48 6.19
CA LEU A 23 9.04 7.71 4.87
C LEU A 23 8.92 9.22 4.57
N LEU A 24 8.45 10.01 5.54
CA LEU A 24 8.37 11.46 5.42
C LEU A 24 9.75 12.08 5.19
N GLU A 25 10.74 11.66 5.94
CA GLU A 25 12.14 12.10 5.78
C GLU A 25 12.70 11.70 4.40
N ALA A 26 12.48 10.45 3.96
CA ALA A 26 12.93 9.93 2.67
C ALA A 26 12.32 10.69 1.49
N SER A 27 11.10 11.22 1.62
CA SER A 27 10.45 12.03 0.59
C SER A 27 11.17 13.36 0.33
N GLY A 28 11.98 13.84 1.29
CA GLY A 28 12.62 15.15 1.25
C GLY A 28 11.63 16.32 1.32
N GLY A 29 10.35 16.04 1.57
CA GLY A 29 9.25 17.00 1.67
C GLY A 29 8.60 16.97 3.03
N LYS A 30 7.58 17.82 3.19
CA LYS A 30 6.72 17.83 4.38
C LYS A 30 5.26 17.55 4.06
N GLU A 31 4.93 17.41 2.78
CA GLU A 31 3.55 17.18 2.33
C GLU A 31 3.35 15.73 1.91
N VAL A 32 2.26 15.15 2.37
CA VAL A 32 1.77 13.82 2.00
C VAL A 32 0.44 13.97 1.28
N VAL A 33 0.35 13.47 0.07
CA VAL A 33 -0.91 13.41 -0.68
C VAL A 33 -1.57 12.07 -0.37
N VAL A 34 -2.74 12.11 0.26
CA VAL A 34 -3.51 10.94 0.67
C VAL A 34 -4.63 10.71 -0.32
N LEU A 35 -4.70 9.52 -0.91
CA LEU A 35 -5.82 9.05 -1.72
C LEU A 35 -6.72 8.16 -0.86
N PRO A 36 -7.89 8.67 -0.40
CA PRO A 36 -8.84 7.88 0.39
C PRO A 36 -9.77 7.04 -0.48
N THR A 37 -9.35 6.70 -1.69
CA THR A 37 -10.13 6.02 -2.73
C THR A 37 -10.72 4.69 -2.23
N ALA A 38 -9.94 3.90 -1.49
CA ALA A 38 -10.43 2.63 -0.94
C ALA A 38 -11.57 2.81 0.06
N ALA A 39 -11.62 3.95 0.76
CA ALA A 39 -12.63 4.30 1.75
C ALA A 39 -13.83 5.07 1.18
N ALA A 40 -13.98 5.14 -0.15
CA ALA A 40 -14.99 5.97 -0.82
C ALA A 40 -16.43 5.72 -0.35
N TYR A 41 -16.77 4.49 0.03
CA TYR A 41 -18.12 4.10 0.53
C TYR A 41 -18.22 4.05 2.06
N GLU A 42 -17.15 4.39 2.76
CA GLU A 42 -17.11 4.43 4.20
C GLU A 42 -17.10 5.89 4.66
N HIS A 43 -15.97 6.38 5.09
CA HIS A 43 -15.81 7.77 5.53
C HIS A 43 -14.47 8.32 5.03
N PRO A 44 -14.32 8.62 3.73
CA PRO A 44 -13.02 9.04 3.16
C PRO A 44 -12.44 10.28 3.85
N GLN A 45 -13.29 11.22 4.28
CA GLN A 45 -12.86 12.42 5.01
C GLN A 45 -12.23 12.08 6.36
N ARG A 46 -12.73 11.05 7.07
CA ARG A 46 -12.14 10.61 8.34
C ARG A 46 -10.73 10.04 8.14
N ALA A 47 -10.51 9.30 7.06
CA ALA A 47 -9.17 8.82 6.72
C ALA A 47 -8.20 9.99 6.49
N VAL A 48 -8.65 11.02 5.77
CA VAL A 48 -7.84 12.23 5.55
C VAL A 48 -7.57 12.98 6.85
N GLU A 49 -8.60 13.18 7.69
CA GLU A 49 -8.45 13.85 9.00
C GLU A 49 -7.47 13.11 9.92
N GLN A 50 -7.55 11.78 9.94
CA GLN A 50 -6.63 10.94 10.72
C GLN A 50 -5.19 11.07 10.20
N ALA A 51 -5.01 11.04 8.89
CA ALA A 51 -3.70 11.26 8.27
C ALA A 51 -3.15 12.68 8.59
N GLN A 52 -4.01 13.71 8.55
CA GLN A 52 -3.61 15.08 8.89
C GLN A 52 -3.08 15.18 10.32
N GLN A 53 -3.83 14.66 11.29
CA GLN A 53 -3.42 14.66 12.70
C GLN A 53 -2.11 13.89 12.90
N TRP A 54 -1.98 12.75 12.24
CA TRP A 54 -0.79 11.91 12.34
C TRP A 54 0.45 12.59 11.77
N PHE A 55 0.41 13.03 10.52
CA PHE A 55 1.57 13.65 9.88
C PHE A 55 1.92 15.01 10.50
N GLU A 56 0.94 15.76 11.03
CA GLU A 56 1.20 16.96 11.82
C GLU A 56 2.02 16.63 13.09
N SER A 57 1.70 15.54 13.77
CA SER A 57 2.46 15.06 14.93
C SER A 57 3.91 14.68 14.59
N LEU A 58 4.18 14.34 13.33
CA LEU A 58 5.50 14.02 12.80
C LEU A 58 6.24 15.24 12.22
N GLY A 59 5.61 16.44 12.23
CA GLY A 59 6.15 17.67 11.67
C GLY A 59 5.94 17.85 10.17
N GLY A 60 5.08 17.02 9.57
CA GLY A 60 4.61 17.10 8.19
C GLY A 60 3.21 17.66 8.07
N ARG A 61 2.63 17.53 6.88
CA ARG A 61 1.23 17.87 6.59
C ARG A 61 0.66 16.84 5.62
N ALA A 62 -0.56 16.36 5.87
CA ALA A 62 -1.27 15.56 4.89
C ALA A 62 -2.40 16.38 4.25
N ARG A 63 -2.66 16.13 2.97
CA ARG A 63 -3.84 16.64 2.27
C ARG A 63 -4.51 15.50 1.52
N GLY A 64 -5.83 15.43 1.60
CA GLY A 64 -6.62 14.52 0.79
C GLY A 64 -6.66 14.96 -0.68
N LEU A 65 -6.69 13.99 -1.56
CA LEU A 65 -7.06 14.15 -2.96
C LEU A 65 -8.25 13.24 -3.23
N ASP A 66 -9.43 13.83 -3.47
CA ASP A 66 -10.71 13.14 -3.57
C ASP A 66 -10.88 12.42 -4.92
N VAL A 67 -10.00 11.46 -5.19
CA VAL A 67 -10.15 10.51 -6.30
C VAL A 67 -11.00 9.34 -5.81
N LEU A 68 -12.32 9.52 -5.78
CA LEU A 68 -13.25 8.56 -5.19
C LEU A 68 -13.95 7.69 -6.24
N ARG A 69 -13.99 8.12 -7.49
CA ARG A 69 -14.64 7.46 -8.62
C ARG A 69 -13.73 7.43 -9.83
N ARG A 70 -14.08 6.58 -10.80
CA ARG A 70 -13.34 6.48 -12.07
C ARG A 70 -13.15 7.83 -12.76
N GLN A 71 -14.17 8.70 -12.78
CA GLN A 71 -14.09 10.01 -13.40
C GLN A 71 -13.02 10.90 -12.77
N ASP A 72 -12.87 10.83 -11.44
CA ASP A 72 -11.87 11.60 -10.69
C ASP A 72 -10.46 11.11 -11.02
N ALA A 73 -10.31 9.81 -11.30
CA ALA A 73 -9.03 9.20 -11.68
C ALA A 73 -8.61 9.49 -13.12
N GLU A 74 -9.55 9.87 -13.98
CA GLU A 74 -9.28 10.33 -15.37
C GLU A 74 -9.03 11.84 -15.44
N ASP A 75 -9.24 12.58 -14.35
CA ASP A 75 -9.05 14.00 -14.33
C ASP A 75 -7.55 14.37 -14.32
N GLU A 76 -7.11 15.07 -15.36
CA GLU A 76 -5.71 15.48 -15.51
C GLU A 76 -5.26 16.44 -14.40
N SER A 77 -6.17 17.19 -13.78
CA SER A 77 -5.83 18.04 -12.63
C SER A 77 -5.45 17.21 -11.40
N SER A 78 -6.15 16.09 -11.17
CA SER A 78 -5.81 15.10 -10.14
C SER A 78 -4.48 14.41 -10.47
N ALA A 79 -4.27 14.01 -11.72
CA ALA A 79 -3.02 13.41 -12.16
C ALA A 79 -1.82 14.37 -12.00
N ALA A 80 -1.99 15.65 -12.33
CA ALA A 80 -0.95 16.66 -12.15
C ALA A 80 -0.53 16.83 -10.68
N VAL A 81 -1.50 16.77 -9.75
CA VAL A 81 -1.23 16.78 -8.30
C VAL A 81 -0.35 15.60 -7.89
N ILE A 82 -0.68 14.41 -8.38
CA ILE A 82 0.08 13.17 -8.08
C ILE A 82 1.49 13.23 -8.68
N ARG A 83 1.65 13.68 -9.94
CA ARG A 83 2.98 13.83 -10.57
C ARG A 83 3.91 14.76 -9.80
N ALA A 84 3.36 15.81 -9.19
CA ALA A 84 4.12 16.78 -8.41
C ALA A 84 4.39 16.31 -6.96
N ALA A 85 3.71 15.27 -6.49
CA ALA A 85 3.82 14.79 -5.12
C ALA A 85 5.18 14.12 -4.86
N ARG A 86 5.72 14.36 -3.67
CA ARG A 86 6.95 13.70 -3.19
C ARG A 86 6.65 12.53 -2.27
N PHE A 87 5.46 12.48 -1.70
CA PHE A 87 4.96 11.39 -0.91
C PHE A 87 3.47 11.18 -1.19
N ILE A 88 3.11 9.98 -1.62
CA ILE A 88 1.75 9.55 -1.95
C ILE A 88 1.38 8.40 -1.01
N TYR A 89 0.18 8.45 -0.43
CA TYR A 89 -0.32 7.42 0.48
C TYR A 89 -1.70 6.93 0.05
N LEU A 90 -1.83 5.64 -0.26
CA LEU A 90 -3.10 4.96 -0.54
C LEU A 90 -3.67 4.39 0.77
N SER A 91 -4.81 4.89 1.23
CA SER A 91 -5.44 4.43 2.47
C SER A 91 -6.03 3.02 2.38
N GLY A 92 -6.38 2.46 3.54
CA GLY A 92 -7.16 1.24 3.65
C GLY A 92 -8.63 1.40 3.22
N GLY A 93 -9.36 0.28 3.15
CA GLY A 93 -10.77 0.17 2.75
C GLY A 93 -11.02 -0.98 1.78
N SER A 94 -11.73 -0.73 0.67
CA SER A 94 -12.05 -1.73 -0.34
C SER A 94 -10.97 -1.83 -1.44
N PRO A 95 -10.19 -2.91 -1.52
CA PRO A 95 -9.16 -3.07 -2.55
C PRO A 95 -9.78 -3.22 -3.95
N MET A 96 -10.94 -3.85 -4.06
CA MET A 96 -11.63 -4.01 -5.34
C MET A 96 -12.12 -2.67 -5.89
N HIS A 97 -12.64 -1.79 -5.02
CA HIS A 97 -13.04 -0.45 -5.43
C HIS A 97 -11.81 0.39 -5.84
N LEU A 98 -10.77 0.42 -5.00
CA LEU A 98 -9.53 1.13 -5.28
C LEU A 98 -8.94 0.72 -6.65
N ARG A 99 -8.86 -0.60 -6.90
CA ARG A 99 -8.42 -1.13 -8.19
C ARG A 99 -9.30 -0.67 -9.34
N SER A 100 -10.64 -0.75 -9.20
CA SER A 100 -11.57 -0.37 -10.26
C SER A 100 -11.49 1.11 -10.63
N VAL A 101 -11.15 1.96 -9.68
CA VAL A 101 -10.98 3.40 -9.88
C VAL A 101 -9.64 3.70 -10.55
N LEU A 102 -8.54 3.11 -10.09
CA LEU A 102 -7.19 3.49 -10.52
C LEU A 102 -6.69 2.74 -11.77
N LYS A 103 -7.14 1.50 -12.00
CA LYS A 103 -6.59 0.69 -13.11
C LYS A 103 -6.70 1.42 -14.45
N ASP A 104 -5.57 1.54 -15.15
CA ASP A 104 -5.48 2.17 -16.47
C ASP A 104 -6.05 3.62 -16.50
N SER A 105 -5.80 4.40 -15.45
CA SER A 105 -6.24 5.80 -15.31
C SER A 105 -5.08 6.79 -15.38
N ALA A 106 -5.38 8.06 -15.68
CA ALA A 106 -4.40 9.14 -15.67
C ALA A 106 -3.72 9.30 -14.29
N VAL A 107 -4.48 9.14 -13.18
CA VAL A 107 -3.94 9.18 -11.83
C VAL A 107 -3.01 7.99 -11.55
N TRP A 108 -3.33 6.80 -12.04
CA TRP A 108 -2.44 5.63 -11.91
C TRP A 108 -1.13 5.84 -12.65
N ASP A 109 -1.19 6.28 -13.89
CA ASP A 109 0.01 6.57 -14.69
C ASP A 109 0.88 7.63 -14.02
N ALA A 110 0.25 8.70 -13.50
CA ALA A 110 0.93 9.76 -12.76
C ALA A 110 1.59 9.23 -11.45
N LEU A 111 0.95 8.28 -10.76
CA LEU A 111 1.48 7.65 -9.55
C LEU A 111 2.72 6.82 -9.86
N VAL A 112 2.66 6.00 -10.91
CA VAL A 112 3.80 5.19 -11.37
C VAL A 112 4.95 6.10 -11.82
N GLU A 113 4.65 7.17 -12.55
CA GLU A 113 5.63 8.16 -12.98
C GLU A 113 6.32 8.85 -11.79
N ALA A 114 5.53 9.32 -10.81
CA ALA A 114 6.06 9.98 -9.61
C ALA A 114 6.97 9.05 -8.81
N TRP A 115 6.54 7.81 -8.57
CA TRP A 115 7.35 6.81 -7.87
C TRP A 115 8.64 6.48 -8.62
N ASN A 116 8.59 6.27 -9.94
CA ASN A 116 9.79 6.08 -10.77
C ASN A 116 10.70 7.30 -10.78
N GLY A 117 10.14 8.49 -10.56
CA GLY A 117 10.85 9.76 -10.40
C GLY A 117 11.46 9.96 -9.02
N GLY A 118 11.29 9.03 -8.08
CA GLY A 118 11.88 9.05 -6.73
C GLY A 118 10.92 9.52 -5.63
N ALA A 119 9.62 9.69 -5.90
CA ALA A 119 8.64 9.95 -4.86
C ALA A 119 8.46 8.71 -3.95
N VAL A 120 8.18 8.94 -2.68
CA VAL A 120 7.77 7.89 -1.74
C VAL A 120 6.33 7.48 -2.05
N LEU A 121 6.08 6.20 -2.13
CA LEU A 121 4.74 5.62 -2.24
C LEU A 121 4.49 4.70 -1.06
N ALA A 122 3.39 4.90 -0.36
CA ALA A 122 2.90 4.00 0.67
C ALA A 122 1.49 3.53 0.35
N GLY A 123 1.18 2.30 0.72
CA GLY A 123 -0.17 1.78 0.73
C GLY A 123 -0.43 1.00 2.01
N ALA A 124 -1.60 1.16 2.62
CA ALA A 124 -1.99 0.42 3.82
C ALA A 124 -3.19 -0.49 3.52
N SER A 125 -3.16 -1.72 4.06
CA SER A 125 -4.24 -2.70 3.89
C SER A 125 -4.66 -2.83 2.41
N ALA A 126 -5.84 -2.35 2.03
CA ALA A 126 -6.32 -2.32 0.65
C ALA A 126 -5.34 -1.60 -0.29
N GLY A 127 -4.75 -0.48 0.15
CA GLY A 127 -3.74 0.26 -0.60
C GLY A 127 -2.48 -0.55 -0.87
N ALA A 128 -2.04 -1.36 0.09
CA ALA A 128 -0.89 -2.26 -0.09
C ALA A 128 -1.24 -3.45 -1.00
N MET A 129 -2.42 -4.06 -0.78
CA MET A 129 -2.86 -5.21 -1.58
C MET A 129 -2.90 -4.88 -3.07
N VAL A 130 -3.51 -3.76 -3.42
CA VAL A 130 -3.75 -3.39 -4.83
C VAL A 130 -2.47 -3.11 -5.60
N LEU A 131 -1.38 -2.71 -4.93
CA LEU A 131 -0.08 -2.46 -5.54
C LEU A 131 0.62 -3.74 -5.99
N CYS A 132 0.24 -4.89 -5.44
CA CYS A 132 0.79 -6.20 -5.78
C CYS A 132 0.01 -6.86 -6.94
N ASP A 133 0.67 -7.74 -7.71
CA ASP A 133 0.03 -8.59 -8.70
C ASP A 133 0.68 -9.99 -8.69
N PRO A 134 -0.10 -11.06 -8.44
CA PRO A 134 -1.54 -11.07 -8.16
C PRO A 134 -1.89 -10.48 -6.79
N MET A 135 -3.12 -10.01 -6.66
CA MET A 135 -3.70 -9.55 -5.41
C MET A 135 -4.49 -10.68 -4.75
N VAL A 136 -4.36 -10.87 -3.44
CA VAL A 136 -5.22 -11.79 -2.67
C VAL A 136 -6.67 -11.26 -2.72
N ASP A 137 -7.65 -12.14 -2.94
CA ASP A 137 -9.06 -11.79 -2.75
C ASP A 137 -9.29 -11.50 -1.24
N PRO A 138 -9.88 -10.35 -0.87
CA PRO A 138 -10.06 -10.00 0.55
C PRO A 138 -10.93 -10.98 1.33
N ARG A 139 -11.67 -11.87 0.64
CA ARG A 139 -12.41 -12.98 1.26
C ARG A 139 -11.53 -14.19 1.59
N GLY A 140 -10.27 -14.19 1.11
CA GLY A 140 -9.32 -15.28 1.27
C GLY A 140 -9.52 -16.46 0.33
N GLY A 141 -8.48 -17.26 0.17
CA GLY A 141 -8.51 -18.50 -0.61
C GLY A 141 -8.58 -18.34 -2.12
N ALA A 142 -8.41 -17.14 -2.65
CA ALA A 142 -8.40 -16.88 -4.09
C ALA A 142 -7.48 -15.70 -4.43
N PHE A 143 -7.14 -15.60 -5.71
CA PHE A 143 -6.30 -14.52 -6.24
C PHE A 143 -7.02 -13.81 -7.39
N THR A 144 -6.76 -12.53 -7.51
CA THR A 144 -7.25 -11.67 -8.59
C THR A 144 -6.13 -10.77 -9.08
N LEU A 145 -6.37 -10.00 -10.13
CA LEU A 145 -5.38 -9.05 -10.63
C LEU A 145 -5.30 -7.82 -9.73
N GLY A 146 -4.10 -7.40 -9.39
CA GLY A 146 -3.82 -6.10 -8.78
C GLY A 146 -3.60 -5.00 -9.81
N LEU A 147 -2.83 -3.97 -9.43
CA LEU A 147 -2.36 -2.90 -10.33
C LEU A 147 -0.94 -3.17 -10.86
N GLY A 148 -0.21 -4.11 -10.25
CA GLY A 148 1.06 -4.60 -10.76
C GLY A 148 2.23 -3.63 -10.62
N LEU A 149 2.27 -2.80 -9.57
CA LEU A 149 3.48 -2.04 -9.27
C LEU A 149 4.59 -2.96 -8.76
N VAL A 150 4.21 -3.95 -7.98
CA VAL A 150 5.07 -5.07 -7.56
C VAL A 150 4.49 -6.35 -8.12
N GLU A 151 5.15 -6.90 -9.12
CA GLU A 151 4.74 -8.15 -9.75
C GLU A 151 5.31 -9.37 -9.03
N GLN A 152 4.67 -10.52 -9.21
CA GLN A 152 5.12 -11.81 -8.66
C GLN A 152 5.18 -11.84 -7.13
N VAL A 153 4.26 -11.14 -6.47
CA VAL A 153 4.08 -11.19 -5.01
C VAL A 153 2.60 -10.91 -4.68
N ALA A 154 2.08 -11.57 -3.66
CA ALA A 154 0.76 -11.27 -3.13
C ALA A 154 0.84 -10.99 -1.62
N LEU A 155 -0.08 -10.17 -1.11
CA LEU A 155 -0.03 -9.65 0.24
C LEU A 155 -1.31 -9.94 1.00
N ILE A 156 -1.15 -10.40 2.25
CA ILE A 156 -2.19 -10.57 3.26
C ILE A 156 -1.99 -9.47 4.32
N PRO A 157 -2.79 -8.39 4.32
CA PRO A 157 -2.75 -7.39 5.37
C PRO A 157 -3.47 -7.91 6.62
N HIS A 158 -3.29 -7.23 7.76
CA HIS A 158 -3.86 -7.63 9.07
C HIS A 158 -3.61 -9.12 9.36
N HIS A 159 -2.41 -9.59 9.06
CA HIS A 159 -2.10 -11.03 9.02
C HIS A 159 -2.37 -11.72 10.37
N GLU A 160 -2.10 -11.05 11.48
CA GLU A 160 -2.37 -11.55 12.84
C GLU A 160 -3.87 -11.66 13.19
N GLU A 161 -4.72 -10.95 12.43
CA GLU A 161 -6.18 -10.94 12.64
C GLU A 161 -6.91 -11.95 11.75
N TRP A 162 -6.22 -12.52 10.76
CA TRP A 162 -6.83 -13.51 9.87
C TRP A 162 -7.11 -14.81 10.61
N ASP A 163 -8.27 -15.37 10.32
CA ASP A 163 -8.58 -16.74 10.73
C ASP A 163 -7.51 -17.69 10.18
N GLU A 164 -7.03 -18.62 11.05
CA GLU A 164 -5.95 -19.54 10.71
C GLU A 164 -6.27 -20.36 9.45
N ASP A 165 -7.53 -20.80 9.29
CA ASP A 165 -7.97 -21.55 8.11
C ASP A 165 -8.00 -20.68 6.84
N GLN A 166 -8.34 -19.41 6.96
CA GLN A 166 -8.37 -18.46 5.84
C GLN A 166 -6.93 -18.17 5.36
N ALA A 167 -6.03 -17.87 6.28
CA ALA A 167 -4.62 -17.64 5.97
C ALA A 167 -3.98 -18.89 5.35
N ARG A 168 -4.18 -20.04 5.97
CA ARG A 168 -3.67 -21.33 5.49
C ARG A 168 -4.17 -21.65 4.07
N ARG A 169 -5.48 -21.52 3.83
CA ARG A 169 -6.05 -21.77 2.47
C ARG A 169 -5.45 -20.84 1.43
N THR A 170 -5.27 -19.56 1.76
CA THR A 170 -4.68 -18.59 0.83
C THR A 170 -3.24 -18.97 0.50
N ILE A 171 -2.45 -19.39 1.49
CA ILE A 171 -1.06 -19.82 1.31
C ILE A 171 -0.97 -21.12 0.51
N GLU A 172 -1.81 -22.12 0.84
CA GLU A 172 -1.83 -23.42 0.17
C GLU A 172 -2.32 -23.35 -1.29
N LEU A 173 -3.25 -22.45 -1.59
CA LEU A 173 -3.79 -22.25 -2.94
C LEU A 173 -2.99 -21.26 -3.80
N ALA A 174 -1.91 -20.71 -3.25
CA ALA A 174 -1.04 -19.82 -4.00
C ALA A 174 -0.44 -20.51 -5.22
N PRO A 175 -0.30 -19.81 -6.35
CA PRO A 175 0.46 -20.31 -7.48
C PRO A 175 1.86 -20.74 -7.06
N LYS A 176 2.36 -21.83 -7.65
CA LYS A 176 3.67 -22.38 -7.31
C LYS A 176 4.76 -21.32 -7.46
N GLY A 177 5.59 -21.19 -6.44
CA GLY A 177 6.72 -20.24 -6.41
C GLY A 177 6.32 -18.80 -6.15
N LEU A 178 5.02 -18.48 -5.99
CA LEU A 178 4.57 -17.12 -5.67
C LEU A 178 4.82 -16.82 -4.18
N PRO A 179 5.61 -15.79 -3.84
CA PRO A 179 5.72 -15.31 -2.48
C PRO A 179 4.39 -14.70 -2.00
N ILE A 180 3.92 -15.18 -0.86
CA ILE A 180 2.79 -14.60 -0.11
C ILE A 180 3.34 -13.90 1.12
N VAL A 181 3.06 -12.62 1.25
CA VAL A 181 3.57 -11.80 2.36
C VAL A 181 2.45 -11.49 3.34
N GLY A 182 2.52 -12.04 4.54
CA GLY A 182 1.67 -11.65 5.67
C GLY A 182 2.28 -10.45 6.38
N ILE A 183 1.51 -9.37 6.55
CA ILE A 183 1.95 -8.16 7.26
C ILE A 183 0.95 -7.85 8.36
N ASP A 184 1.43 -7.83 9.61
CA ASP A 184 0.64 -7.48 10.78
C ASP A 184 0.25 -5.98 10.74
N THR A 185 -0.79 -5.62 11.49
CA THR A 185 -1.20 -4.21 11.64
C THR A 185 -0.06 -3.34 12.19
N GLN A 186 -0.06 -2.05 11.84
CA GLN A 186 0.94 -1.07 12.26
C GLN A 186 2.39 -1.47 11.92
N THR A 187 2.55 -2.27 10.87
CA THR A 187 3.83 -2.81 10.39
C THR A 187 3.91 -2.61 8.88
N ALA A 188 5.10 -2.36 8.38
CA ALA A 188 5.34 -2.18 6.95
C ALA A 188 6.49 -3.06 6.45
N LEU A 189 6.31 -3.60 5.26
CA LEU A 189 7.36 -4.10 4.39
C LEU A 189 7.79 -2.96 3.46
N ILE A 190 9.06 -2.59 3.48
CA ILE A 190 9.57 -1.41 2.80
C ILE A 190 10.62 -1.82 1.77
N ARG A 191 10.41 -1.42 0.51
CA ARG A 191 11.38 -1.55 -0.57
C ARG A 191 12.18 -0.26 -0.69
N ASN A 192 13.48 -0.38 -0.55
CA ASN A 192 14.41 0.74 -0.73
C ASN A 192 14.64 1.01 -2.24
N PRO A 193 15.18 2.20 -2.62
CA PRO A 193 15.48 2.53 -4.02
C PRO A 193 16.49 1.59 -4.69
N ASP A 194 17.33 0.91 -3.92
CA ASP A 194 18.29 -0.11 -4.40
C ASP A 194 17.66 -1.50 -4.61
N GLY A 195 16.36 -1.64 -4.37
CA GLY A 195 15.61 -2.88 -4.53
C GLY A 195 15.62 -3.79 -3.30
N THR A 196 16.34 -3.45 -2.24
CA THR A 196 16.35 -4.25 -1.01
C THR A 196 15.08 -4.06 -0.18
N TRP A 197 14.67 -5.12 0.51
CA TRP A 197 13.49 -5.11 1.37
C TRP A 197 13.89 -5.09 2.85
N ARG A 198 13.15 -4.35 3.66
CA ARG A 198 13.26 -4.30 5.12
C ARG A 198 11.89 -4.23 5.77
N THR A 199 11.82 -4.52 7.06
CA THR A 199 10.59 -4.45 7.85
C THR A 199 10.72 -3.40 8.95
N GLU A 200 9.61 -2.72 9.27
CA GLU A 200 9.56 -1.71 10.32
C GLU A 200 8.14 -1.63 10.89
N GLY A 201 8.00 -1.34 12.18
CA GLY A 201 6.71 -1.21 12.87
C GLY A 201 6.60 -2.13 14.08
N ALA A 202 5.39 -2.43 14.51
CA ALA A 202 5.12 -3.07 15.80
C ALA A 202 5.01 -4.60 15.74
N GLY A 203 4.60 -5.14 14.61
CA GLY A 203 4.31 -6.54 14.43
C GLY A 203 5.34 -7.25 13.54
N ARG A 204 4.90 -8.30 12.89
CA ARG A 204 5.74 -9.17 12.06
C ARG A 204 5.41 -9.01 10.58
N VAL A 205 6.41 -9.27 9.76
CA VAL A 205 6.25 -9.59 8.34
C VAL A 205 6.73 -11.02 8.13
N VAL A 206 5.91 -11.87 7.55
CA VAL A 206 6.22 -13.27 7.27
C VAL A 206 6.04 -13.52 5.78
N VAL A 207 7.01 -14.19 5.16
CA VAL A 207 6.94 -14.56 3.75
C VAL A 207 6.75 -16.06 3.64
N PHE A 208 5.83 -16.49 2.77
CA PHE A 208 5.58 -17.89 2.46
C PHE A 208 5.83 -18.16 0.98
N VAL A 209 6.54 -19.23 0.66
CA VAL A 209 6.70 -19.76 -0.69
C VAL A 209 6.38 -21.25 -0.67
N ASP A 210 5.47 -21.70 -1.52
CA ASP A 210 5.02 -23.10 -1.56
C ASP A 210 4.62 -23.64 -0.15
N GLY A 211 3.93 -22.82 0.64
CA GLY A 211 3.44 -23.16 1.97
C GLY A 211 4.50 -23.16 3.09
N LYS A 212 5.71 -22.69 2.83
CA LYS A 212 6.81 -22.65 3.81
C LYS A 212 7.30 -21.24 4.03
N GLU A 213 7.65 -20.90 5.28
CA GLU A 213 8.30 -19.62 5.57
C GLU A 213 9.63 -19.47 4.81
N ALA A 214 9.88 -18.28 4.30
CA ALA A 214 11.05 -17.92 3.51
C ALA A 214 11.62 -16.58 3.97
N ASP A 215 12.86 -16.29 3.55
CA ASP A 215 13.52 -15.02 3.82
C ASP A 215 13.03 -13.91 2.85
N LEU A 216 13.13 -12.63 3.27
CA LEU A 216 12.77 -11.48 2.43
C LEU A 216 13.52 -11.44 1.08
N LYS A 217 14.67 -12.11 0.97
CA LYS A 217 15.48 -12.18 -0.26
C LYS A 217 14.78 -12.87 -1.44
N VAL A 218 13.68 -13.58 -1.20
CA VAL A 218 12.89 -14.20 -2.27
C VAL A 218 11.97 -13.20 -2.96
N LEU A 219 11.80 -12.01 -2.38
CA LEU A 219 10.97 -10.94 -2.94
C LEU A 219 11.66 -10.27 -4.13
N PRO A 220 10.89 -9.85 -5.14
CA PRO A 220 11.40 -9.24 -6.36
C PRO A 220 12.02 -7.86 -6.16
#